data_dc5cf326105f6937fc8f7bca2f7af86f
#
_entry.id   dc5cf326105f6937fc8f7bca2f7af86f
#
_cell.length_a   1.000
_cell.length_b   1.000
_cell.length_c   1.000
_cell.angle_alpha   90.00
_cell.angle_beta   90.00
_cell.angle_gamma   90.00
#
_symmetry.space_group_name_H-M   'P 1'
#
loop_
_entity.id
_entity.type
_entity.pdbx_description
1 polymer ?
#
loop_
_entity_poly.entity_id
_entity_poly.type
_entity_poly.pdbx_seq_one_letter_code
_entity_poly.pdbx_strand_id
1 'polypeptide(L)'
;MQILRRTLTRACAFLLLFAAPSFTQAADAPWGADYFPNVELTTHEGKKVRFFDDLIKDKVVAINFIFTSCPDVCPLETARMREVQKILGDRVGVDVFMYSISIDPETDTPEVLARYAEQYEAGPGWIFLTGKEEDITTLRTKLGLFDERTDSKDLSEHNLNLIIGNQKTGRWMKRSPFENPYILATQIGSWLHNWKLPPKSEQDYAEAPELRQIGRGESLFRTRCASCHGLGKKQMEGEGGRDVGPDLLGVTQKRGRAWLARWIADPGKLIAEKDPLATELFEAYDRVLMPNLGLNALEIEALLSYIEEESARQHDHSSHDHGKHDHGEQEPSKEHKHE
;
A
#
# COMPACT_ATOMS: atom_id res chain seq x y z
N MET A 1 90.18 38.60 36.68
CA MET A 1 89.11 37.67 37.08
C MET A 1 87.78 38.33 36.76
N GLN A 2 87.22 38.09 35.54
CA GLN A 2 85.97 38.63 35.14
C GLN A 2 85.14 37.47 34.54
N ILE A 3 84.04 37.19 35.17
CA ILE A 3 83.13 36.13 34.84
C ILE A 3 82.07 36.73 33.88
N LEU A 4 82.09 36.25 32.66
CA LEU A 4 81.16 36.67 31.55
C LEU A 4 79.81 35.96 31.71
N ARG A 5 78.75 36.71 32.03
CA ARG A 5 77.38 36.19 32.02
C ARG A 5 76.83 36.23 30.59
N ARG A 6 76.56 35.06 30.04
CA ARG A 6 75.82 34.91 28.82
C ARG A 6 74.31 34.74 29.14
N THR A 7 73.54 35.70 28.80
CA THR A 7 72.05 35.63 28.82
C THR A 7 71.58 34.87 27.58
N LEU A 8 70.92 33.74 27.80
CA LEU A 8 70.26 32.95 26.77
C LEU A 8 68.82 33.44 26.66
N THR A 9 68.50 34.16 25.55
CA THR A 9 67.14 34.54 25.18
C THR A 9 66.47 33.34 24.50
N ARG A 10 65.49 32.70 25.18
CA ARG A 10 64.62 31.68 24.63
C ARG A 10 63.50 32.33 23.82
N ALA A 11 63.55 32.26 22.48
CA ALA A 11 62.44 32.58 21.62
C ALA A 11 61.44 31.42 21.61
N CYS A 12 60.27 31.58 22.22
CA CYS A 12 59.12 30.67 22.05
C CYS A 12 58.46 30.96 20.72
N ALA A 13 58.72 30.12 19.74
CA ALA A 13 57.91 30.12 18.50
C ALA A 13 56.60 29.39 18.79
N PHE A 14 55.50 30.13 18.87
CA PHE A 14 54.15 29.60 18.89
C PHE A 14 53.80 29.13 17.47
N LEU A 15 53.82 27.81 17.25
CA LEU A 15 53.23 27.18 16.04
C LEU A 15 51.72 27.17 16.24
N LEU A 16 51.01 28.11 15.59
CA LEU A 16 49.55 28.05 15.40
C LEU A 16 49.27 26.97 14.37
N LEU A 17 48.93 25.76 14.84
CA LEU A 17 48.30 24.74 13.99
C LEU A 17 46.91 25.23 13.61
N PHE A 18 46.78 25.73 12.38
CA PHE A 18 45.48 25.90 11.73
C PHE A 18 44.93 24.50 11.45
N ALA A 19 44.03 24.01 12.32
CA ALA A 19 43.18 22.86 12.03
C ALA A 19 42.20 23.33 10.93
N ALA A 20 42.50 22.99 9.68
CA ALA A 20 41.54 23.11 8.62
C ALA A 20 40.33 22.22 8.97
N PRO A 21 39.09 22.72 8.88
CA PRO A 21 37.94 21.86 9.03
C PRO A 21 37.97 20.82 7.92
N SER A 22 38.21 19.56 8.29
CA SER A 22 38.00 18.44 7.41
C SER A 22 36.49 18.39 7.11
N PHE A 23 36.07 18.93 5.97
CA PHE A 23 34.77 18.62 5.41
C PHE A 23 34.79 17.11 5.16
N THR A 24 34.24 16.33 6.05
CA THR A 24 33.86 14.95 5.76
C THR A 24 32.80 15.04 4.66
N GLN A 25 33.27 14.85 3.41
CA GLN A 25 32.40 14.60 2.31
C GLN A 25 31.55 13.39 2.71
N ALA A 26 30.27 13.59 2.89
CA ALA A 26 29.34 12.47 3.13
C ALA A 26 29.62 11.49 1.97
N ALA A 27 30.05 10.28 2.30
CA ALA A 27 30.24 9.24 1.31
C ALA A 27 28.92 9.14 0.54
N ASP A 28 28.97 9.33 -0.78
CA ASP A 28 27.80 9.19 -1.64
C ASP A 28 27.13 7.87 -1.28
N ALA A 29 25.82 7.94 -0.97
CA ALA A 29 25.07 6.75 -0.61
C ALA A 29 25.30 5.69 -1.71
N PRO A 30 25.62 4.42 -1.37
CA PRO A 30 26.00 3.39 -2.36
C PRO A 30 24.90 3.14 -3.42
N TRP A 31 23.76 3.77 -3.27
CA TRP A 31 22.57 3.69 -4.09
C TRP A 31 22.25 5.06 -4.73
N GLY A 32 23.20 5.66 -5.42
CA GLY A 32 23.07 6.94 -6.10
C GLY A 32 22.82 6.81 -7.61
N ALA A 33 23.12 7.90 -8.34
CA ALA A 33 22.95 7.99 -9.79
C ALA A 33 23.72 6.92 -10.57
N ASP A 34 24.85 6.47 -10.03
CA ASP A 34 25.67 5.42 -10.67
C ASP A 34 25.06 4.01 -10.52
N TYR A 35 24.16 3.83 -9.55
CA TYR A 35 23.48 2.56 -9.32
C TYR A 35 22.18 2.43 -10.10
N PHE A 36 21.33 3.44 -10.04
CA PHE A 36 19.99 3.37 -10.65
C PHE A 36 20.06 3.80 -12.13
N PRO A 37 19.53 2.98 -13.06
CA PRO A 37 19.38 3.40 -14.45
C PRO A 37 18.50 4.65 -14.53
N ASN A 38 18.94 5.66 -15.29
CA ASN A 38 18.15 6.87 -15.48
C ASN A 38 17.37 6.83 -16.80
N VAL A 39 16.63 5.74 -17.01
CA VAL A 39 15.83 5.50 -18.20
C VAL A 39 14.64 6.45 -18.29
N GLU A 40 14.14 6.67 -19.51
CA GLU A 40 12.92 7.45 -19.73
C GLU A 40 11.67 6.56 -19.60
N LEU A 41 10.74 6.96 -18.76
CA LEU A 41 9.43 6.36 -18.61
C LEU A 41 8.34 7.36 -18.95
N THR A 42 7.13 6.87 -19.20
CA THR A 42 5.93 7.68 -19.42
C THR A 42 4.92 7.41 -18.34
N THR A 43 4.43 8.44 -17.68
CA THR A 43 3.37 8.32 -16.66
C THR A 43 2.00 8.04 -17.30
N HIS A 44 1.06 7.54 -16.50
CA HIS A 44 -0.33 7.37 -16.94
C HIS A 44 -1.01 8.69 -17.36
N GLU A 45 -0.43 9.83 -17.01
CA GLU A 45 -0.85 11.16 -17.49
C GLU A 45 -0.20 11.56 -18.82
N GLY A 46 0.63 10.68 -19.40
CA GLY A 46 1.35 10.94 -20.65
C GLY A 46 2.63 11.78 -20.50
N LYS A 47 3.06 12.07 -19.26
CA LYS A 47 4.28 12.86 -19.01
C LYS A 47 5.52 11.96 -19.07
N LYS A 48 6.57 12.41 -19.79
CA LYS A 48 7.87 11.76 -19.79
C LYS A 48 8.67 12.15 -18.55
N VAL A 49 9.28 11.16 -17.91
CA VAL A 49 10.06 11.30 -16.68
C VAL A 49 11.32 10.44 -16.73
N ARG A 50 12.36 10.87 -16.04
CA ARG A 50 13.60 10.11 -15.85
C ARG A 50 13.53 9.33 -14.54
N PHE A 51 13.80 8.04 -14.58
CA PHE A 51 13.62 7.18 -13.42
C PHE A 51 14.41 7.66 -12.21
N PHE A 52 15.71 7.90 -12.33
CA PHE A 52 16.48 8.37 -11.18
C PHE A 52 16.20 9.84 -10.86
N ASP A 53 16.32 10.74 -11.83
CA ASP A 53 16.28 12.18 -11.58
C ASP A 53 14.91 12.66 -11.07
N ASP A 54 13.83 12.14 -11.66
CA ASP A 54 12.49 12.63 -11.38
C ASP A 54 11.75 11.78 -10.33
N LEU A 55 12.04 10.46 -10.25
CA LEU A 55 11.25 9.56 -9.42
C LEU A 55 11.97 9.11 -8.15
N ILE A 56 13.30 9.00 -8.16
CA ILE A 56 14.06 8.37 -7.07
C ILE A 56 14.84 9.37 -6.23
N LYS A 57 15.52 10.31 -6.88
CA LYS A 57 16.44 11.24 -6.24
C LYS A 57 15.78 11.99 -5.08
N ASP A 58 16.42 11.94 -3.93
CA ASP A 58 16.00 12.60 -2.68
C ASP A 58 14.61 12.20 -2.14
N LYS A 59 14.04 11.07 -2.59
CA LYS A 59 12.69 10.64 -2.23
C LYS A 59 12.67 9.37 -1.41
N VAL A 60 11.56 9.19 -0.70
CA VAL A 60 11.12 7.90 -0.15
C VAL A 60 10.12 7.30 -1.12
N VAL A 61 10.39 6.10 -1.56
CA VAL A 61 9.61 5.47 -2.63
C VAL A 61 9.17 4.06 -2.27
N ALA A 62 8.02 3.66 -2.84
CA ALA A 62 7.55 2.30 -2.91
C ALA A 62 7.34 1.96 -4.39
N ILE A 63 8.01 0.91 -4.89
CA ILE A 63 8.04 0.56 -6.31
C ILE A 63 7.62 -0.90 -6.46
N ASN A 64 6.61 -1.15 -7.27
CA ASN A 64 6.24 -2.49 -7.71
C ASN A 64 6.14 -2.57 -9.24
N PHE A 65 6.13 -3.81 -9.75
CA PHE A 65 5.98 -4.10 -11.16
C PHE A 65 4.69 -4.87 -11.38
N ILE A 66 3.86 -4.39 -12.29
CA ILE A 66 2.51 -4.90 -12.54
C ILE A 66 2.30 -5.11 -14.04
N PHE A 67 1.19 -5.74 -14.41
CA PHE A 67 0.56 -5.61 -15.73
C PHE A 67 -0.96 -5.64 -15.59
N THR A 68 -1.67 -4.81 -16.34
CA THR A 68 -3.09 -4.57 -16.09
C THR A 68 -3.98 -5.74 -16.49
N SER A 69 -3.53 -6.58 -17.43
CA SER A 69 -4.22 -7.76 -17.89
C SER A 69 -4.01 -9.01 -17.02
N CYS A 70 -3.30 -8.89 -15.88
CA CYS A 70 -3.05 -9.99 -14.95
C CYS A 70 -4.36 -10.53 -14.37
N PRO A 71 -4.67 -11.83 -14.57
CA PRO A 71 -5.91 -12.41 -14.05
C PRO A 71 -5.82 -12.81 -12.57
N ASP A 72 -4.61 -12.81 -11.98
CA ASP A 72 -4.37 -13.44 -10.68
C ASP A 72 -4.08 -12.42 -9.57
N VAL A 73 -2.82 -12.07 -9.39
CA VAL A 73 -2.34 -11.41 -8.17
C VAL A 73 -2.25 -9.89 -8.25
N CYS A 74 -2.06 -9.30 -9.43
CA CYS A 74 -1.93 -7.85 -9.58
C CYS A 74 -3.15 -7.06 -9.07
N PRO A 75 -4.39 -7.52 -9.29
CA PRO A 75 -5.56 -6.88 -8.68
C PRO A 75 -5.49 -6.82 -7.16
N LEU A 76 -5.10 -7.92 -6.50
CA LEU A 76 -4.97 -7.96 -5.04
C LEU A 76 -3.79 -7.10 -4.56
N GLU A 77 -2.66 -7.17 -5.25
CA GLU A 77 -1.49 -6.33 -4.95
C GLU A 77 -1.84 -4.85 -5.02
N THR A 78 -2.49 -4.41 -6.11
CA THR A 78 -2.89 -3.03 -6.30
C THR A 78 -3.88 -2.58 -5.22
N ALA A 79 -4.86 -3.42 -4.87
CA ALA A 79 -5.80 -3.13 -3.78
C ALA A 79 -5.07 -2.99 -2.42
N ARG A 80 -4.04 -3.81 -2.15
CA ARG A 80 -3.20 -3.68 -0.95
C ARG A 80 -2.39 -2.38 -0.94
N MET A 81 -1.83 -2.01 -2.07
CA MET A 81 -1.10 -0.74 -2.19
C MET A 81 -2.03 0.47 -2.01
N ARG A 82 -3.29 0.37 -2.44
CA ARG A 82 -4.32 1.37 -2.12
C ARG A 82 -4.56 1.51 -0.62
N GLU A 83 -4.64 0.40 0.13
CA GLU A 83 -4.73 0.46 1.59
C GLU A 83 -3.51 1.14 2.22
N VAL A 84 -2.31 0.82 1.74
CA VAL A 84 -1.07 1.49 2.19
C VAL A 84 -1.14 2.99 1.91
N GLN A 85 -1.60 3.41 0.72
CA GLN A 85 -1.79 4.81 0.37
C GLN A 85 -2.77 5.50 1.33
N LYS A 86 -3.92 4.89 1.62
CA LYS A 86 -4.91 5.45 2.56
C LYS A 86 -4.35 5.62 3.98
N ILE A 87 -3.55 4.66 4.46
CA ILE A 87 -2.92 4.74 5.79
C ILE A 87 -1.84 5.84 5.83
N LEU A 88 -1.09 6.03 4.75
CA LEU A 88 -0.09 7.10 4.63
C LEU A 88 -0.73 8.48 4.47
N GLY A 89 -1.96 8.54 3.92
CA GLY A 89 -2.74 9.77 3.76
C GLY A 89 -2.00 10.84 2.95
N ASP A 90 -2.09 12.08 3.39
CA ASP A 90 -1.53 13.28 2.72
C ASP A 90 0.00 13.26 2.55
N ARG A 91 0.67 12.25 3.08
CA ARG A 91 2.12 12.08 2.91
C ARG A 91 2.48 11.58 1.52
N VAL A 92 1.55 10.85 0.87
CA VAL A 92 1.76 10.35 -0.48
C VAL A 92 1.68 11.53 -1.46
N GLY A 93 2.74 11.70 -2.25
CA GLY A 93 2.91 12.87 -3.13
C GLY A 93 3.65 14.05 -2.50
N VAL A 94 3.92 14.00 -1.19
CA VAL A 94 4.67 15.05 -0.46
C VAL A 94 6.05 14.55 -0.03
N ASP A 95 6.12 13.54 0.80
CA ASP A 95 7.38 12.97 1.30
C ASP A 95 7.49 11.45 1.08
N VAL A 96 6.45 10.83 0.58
CA VAL A 96 6.40 9.43 0.13
C VAL A 96 5.82 9.39 -1.27
N PHE A 97 6.41 8.59 -2.16
CA PHE A 97 5.95 8.42 -3.53
C PHE A 97 5.77 6.93 -3.85
N MET A 98 4.72 6.61 -4.59
CA MET A 98 4.40 5.24 -4.97
C MET A 98 4.47 5.11 -6.49
N TYR A 99 5.12 4.07 -6.99
CA TYR A 99 5.30 3.84 -8.42
C TYR A 99 4.96 2.41 -8.77
N SER A 100 3.98 2.24 -9.66
CA SER A 100 3.63 0.95 -10.27
C SER A 100 4.09 0.99 -11.73
N ILE A 101 5.09 0.17 -12.08
CA ILE A 101 5.71 0.15 -13.41
C ILE A 101 5.19 -1.07 -14.16
N SER A 102 4.60 -0.85 -15.33
CA SER A 102 4.14 -1.96 -16.17
C SER A 102 5.31 -2.78 -16.72
N ILE A 103 5.12 -4.10 -16.75
CA ILE A 103 6.02 -5.05 -17.42
C ILE A 103 5.48 -5.53 -18.78
N ASP A 104 4.32 -5.00 -19.19
CA ASP A 104 3.68 -5.26 -20.48
C ASP A 104 3.41 -3.94 -21.23
N PRO A 105 4.46 -3.24 -21.67
CA PRO A 105 4.32 -1.91 -22.27
C PRO A 105 3.58 -1.91 -23.61
N GLU A 106 3.45 -3.07 -24.27
CA GLU A 106 2.68 -3.20 -25.50
C GLU A 106 1.19 -3.07 -25.25
N THR A 107 0.71 -3.64 -24.15
CA THR A 107 -0.71 -3.61 -23.73
C THR A 107 -1.00 -2.38 -22.86
N ASP A 108 -0.11 -2.07 -21.94
CA ASP A 108 -0.28 -1.05 -20.90
C ASP A 108 0.14 0.34 -21.39
N THR A 109 -0.63 0.91 -22.31
CA THR A 109 -0.43 2.30 -22.72
C THR A 109 -0.75 3.27 -21.57
N PRO A 110 -0.31 4.55 -21.65
CA PRO A 110 -0.68 5.54 -20.63
C PRO A 110 -2.19 5.60 -20.36
N GLU A 111 -3.03 5.49 -21.39
CA GLU A 111 -4.48 5.55 -21.27
C GLU A 111 -5.04 4.29 -20.56
N VAL A 112 -4.43 3.12 -20.79
CA VAL A 112 -4.79 1.87 -20.09
C VAL A 112 -4.43 2.00 -18.62
N LEU A 113 -3.22 2.47 -18.34
CA LEU A 113 -2.75 2.70 -16.97
C LEU A 113 -3.56 3.77 -16.23
N ALA A 114 -4.02 4.82 -16.93
CA ALA A 114 -4.89 5.84 -16.34
C ALA A 114 -6.22 5.25 -15.87
N ARG A 115 -6.87 4.43 -16.71
CA ARG A 115 -8.11 3.72 -16.32
C ARG A 115 -7.87 2.76 -15.17
N TYR A 116 -6.74 2.04 -15.17
CA TYR A 116 -6.39 1.13 -14.09
C TYR A 116 -6.17 1.89 -12.78
N ALA A 117 -5.46 3.02 -12.81
CA ALA A 117 -5.27 3.88 -11.66
C ALA A 117 -6.61 4.40 -11.10
N GLU A 118 -7.53 4.80 -11.96
CA GLU A 118 -8.88 5.25 -11.58
C GLU A 118 -9.69 4.12 -10.94
N GLN A 119 -9.66 2.91 -11.51
CA GLN A 119 -10.35 1.73 -10.97
C GLN A 119 -9.96 1.44 -9.51
N TYR A 120 -8.69 1.65 -9.18
CA TYR A 120 -8.16 1.44 -7.81
C TYR A 120 -8.12 2.72 -6.98
N GLU A 121 -8.73 3.82 -7.46
CA GLU A 121 -8.74 5.12 -6.77
C GLU A 121 -7.34 5.56 -6.33
N ALA A 122 -6.35 5.35 -7.20
CA ALA A 122 -5.00 5.78 -6.95
C ALA A 122 -4.95 7.31 -6.83
N GLY A 123 -4.67 7.80 -5.64
CA GLY A 123 -4.62 9.23 -5.35
C GLY A 123 -3.30 9.88 -5.76
N PRO A 124 -3.17 11.20 -5.55
CA PRO A 124 -1.95 11.94 -5.85
C PRO A 124 -0.71 11.29 -5.25
N GLY A 125 0.40 11.29 -6.00
CA GLY A 125 1.68 10.72 -5.55
C GLY A 125 1.82 9.20 -5.75
N TRP A 126 0.78 8.52 -6.22
CA TRP A 126 0.88 7.16 -6.75
C TRP A 126 0.78 7.21 -8.27
N ILE A 127 1.90 6.95 -8.93
CA ILE A 127 2.06 7.12 -10.37
C ILE A 127 2.23 5.74 -11.03
N PHE A 128 1.43 5.49 -12.06
CA PHE A 128 1.59 4.32 -12.93
C PHE A 128 2.45 4.70 -14.13
N LEU A 129 3.34 3.81 -14.51
CA LEU A 129 4.40 4.09 -15.47
C LEU A 129 4.50 2.99 -16.51
N THR A 130 4.77 3.38 -17.73
CA THR A 130 5.15 2.49 -18.84
C THR A 130 6.40 3.03 -19.53
N GLY A 131 6.97 2.30 -20.46
CA GLY A 131 8.16 2.71 -21.17
C GLY A 131 8.58 1.72 -22.24
N LYS A 132 9.83 1.76 -22.67
CA LYS A 132 10.34 0.73 -23.57
C LYS A 132 10.60 -0.56 -22.78
N GLU A 133 10.29 -1.70 -23.37
CA GLU A 133 10.53 -3.01 -22.78
C GLU A 133 11.96 -3.21 -22.29
N GLU A 134 12.94 -2.78 -23.10
CA GLU A 134 14.37 -2.85 -22.76
C GLU A 134 14.71 -2.05 -21.50
N ASP A 135 14.14 -0.85 -21.36
CA ASP A 135 14.35 0.03 -20.22
C ASP A 135 13.69 -0.55 -18.95
N ILE A 136 12.50 -1.11 -19.07
CA ILE A 136 11.76 -1.77 -17.98
C ILE A 136 12.52 -3.03 -17.52
N THR A 137 13.00 -3.86 -18.45
CA THR A 137 13.83 -5.04 -18.16
C THR A 137 15.11 -4.64 -17.44
N THR A 138 15.77 -3.57 -17.89
CA THR A 138 16.96 -3.02 -17.24
C THR A 138 16.66 -2.61 -15.79
N LEU A 139 15.53 -1.93 -15.53
CA LEU A 139 15.11 -1.55 -14.20
C LEU A 139 14.85 -2.77 -13.32
N ARG A 140 14.07 -3.74 -13.80
CA ARG A 140 13.74 -4.97 -13.07
C ARG A 140 15.00 -5.73 -12.67
N THR A 141 15.94 -5.89 -13.62
CA THR A 141 17.23 -6.57 -13.39
C THR A 141 18.05 -5.82 -12.34
N LYS A 142 18.17 -4.49 -12.47
CA LYS A 142 18.97 -3.68 -11.54
C LYS A 142 18.39 -3.65 -10.13
N LEU A 143 17.06 -3.67 -10.00
CA LEU A 143 16.36 -3.76 -8.72
C LEU A 143 16.34 -5.19 -8.16
N GLY A 144 16.90 -6.17 -8.89
CA GLY A 144 16.99 -7.56 -8.49
C GLY A 144 15.63 -8.27 -8.47
N LEU A 145 14.74 -7.89 -9.37
CA LEU A 145 13.40 -8.45 -9.56
C LEU A 145 13.27 -9.27 -10.84
N PHE A 146 14.35 -9.39 -11.60
CA PHE A 146 14.43 -10.18 -12.80
C PHE A 146 15.87 -10.63 -13.06
N ASP A 147 16.07 -11.90 -13.44
CA ASP A 147 17.33 -12.46 -13.91
C ASP A 147 17.04 -13.26 -15.19
N GLU A 148 17.50 -12.78 -16.34
CA GLU A 148 17.27 -13.40 -17.65
C GLU A 148 17.72 -14.87 -17.75
N ARG A 149 18.61 -15.32 -16.84
CA ARG A 149 19.15 -16.68 -16.83
C ARG A 149 18.25 -17.66 -16.08
N THR A 150 17.44 -17.20 -15.14
CA THR A 150 16.67 -18.02 -14.20
C THR A 150 15.18 -17.76 -14.23
N ASP A 151 14.77 -16.54 -14.61
CA ASP A 151 13.39 -16.13 -14.55
C ASP A 151 12.68 -16.43 -15.89
N SER A 152 11.43 -16.82 -15.79
CA SER A 152 10.55 -17.01 -16.95
C SER A 152 10.28 -15.67 -17.65
N LYS A 153 10.10 -15.74 -18.97
CA LYS A 153 9.58 -14.61 -19.75
C LYS A 153 8.04 -14.52 -19.69
N ASP A 154 7.40 -15.52 -19.09
CA ASP A 154 5.97 -15.50 -18.84
C ASP A 154 5.64 -14.42 -17.80
N LEU A 155 4.81 -13.47 -18.19
CA LEU A 155 4.42 -12.35 -17.33
C LEU A 155 3.69 -12.83 -16.06
N SER A 156 3.01 -13.98 -16.13
CA SER A 156 2.29 -14.54 -14.98
C SER A 156 3.22 -15.03 -13.86
N GLU A 157 4.49 -15.31 -14.18
CA GLU A 157 5.52 -15.79 -13.24
C GLU A 157 6.45 -14.65 -12.75
N HIS A 158 6.08 -13.38 -12.96
CA HIS A 158 6.95 -12.27 -12.56
C HIS A 158 7.10 -12.16 -11.03
N ASN A 159 8.22 -11.56 -10.62
CA ASN A 159 8.54 -11.34 -9.22
C ASN A 159 7.62 -10.28 -8.58
N LEU A 160 6.89 -10.66 -7.54
CA LEU A 160 5.89 -9.85 -6.84
C LEU A 160 6.46 -9.02 -5.68
N ASN A 161 7.78 -8.85 -5.58
CA ASN A 161 8.35 -8.07 -4.49
C ASN A 161 8.13 -6.56 -4.70
N LEU A 162 7.78 -5.91 -3.61
CA LEU A 162 7.76 -4.45 -3.46
C LEU A 162 9.15 -3.97 -3.06
N ILE A 163 9.70 -2.99 -3.75
CA ILE A 163 10.91 -2.28 -3.36
C ILE A 163 10.51 -1.03 -2.60
N ILE A 164 10.93 -0.91 -1.36
CA ILE A 164 10.77 0.32 -0.60
C ILE A 164 12.13 0.90 -0.24
N GLY A 165 12.27 2.22 -0.34
CA GLY A 165 13.55 2.83 -0.06
C GLY A 165 13.50 4.33 0.16
N ASN A 166 14.55 4.81 0.82
CA ASN A 166 14.85 6.23 0.94
C ASN A 166 16.20 6.49 0.31
N GLN A 167 16.21 7.10 -0.85
CA GLN A 167 17.42 7.34 -1.60
C GLN A 167 18.39 8.26 -0.84
N LYS A 168 17.87 9.25 -0.14
CA LYS A 168 18.67 10.19 0.63
C LYS A 168 19.46 9.54 1.77
N THR A 169 18.93 8.47 2.37
CA THR A 169 19.57 7.73 3.47
C THR A 169 20.26 6.45 3.02
N GLY A 170 20.07 6.05 1.76
CA GLY A 170 20.60 4.81 1.20
C GLY A 170 19.94 3.54 1.76
N ARG A 171 18.78 3.65 2.40
CA ARG A 171 18.06 2.50 2.96
C ARG A 171 17.11 1.92 1.93
N TRP A 172 17.29 0.66 1.60
CA TRP A 172 16.47 -0.06 0.63
C TRP A 172 16.11 -1.43 1.16
N MET A 173 14.88 -1.87 0.91
CA MET A 173 14.37 -3.17 1.34
C MET A 173 13.46 -3.77 0.26
N LYS A 174 13.51 -5.10 0.13
CA LYS A 174 12.48 -5.88 -0.57
C LYS A 174 11.43 -6.30 0.45
N ARG A 175 10.18 -6.11 0.13
CA ARG A 175 9.02 -6.47 0.96
C ARG A 175 8.01 -7.22 0.11
N SER A 176 7.08 -7.89 0.77
CA SER A 176 5.92 -8.44 0.08
C SER A 176 4.79 -7.41 0.08
N PRO A 177 4.15 -7.12 -1.06
CA PRO A 177 2.96 -6.27 -1.10
C PRO A 177 1.78 -6.88 -0.34
N PHE A 178 1.84 -8.19 -0.04
CA PHE A 178 0.82 -8.91 0.73
C PHE A 178 1.03 -8.87 2.24
N GLU A 179 2.04 -8.17 2.73
CA GLU A 179 2.20 -7.90 4.16
C GLU A 179 1.03 -7.05 4.68
N ASN A 180 0.90 -7.02 6.01
CA ASN A 180 -0.09 -6.14 6.63
C ASN A 180 0.15 -4.69 6.20
N PRO A 181 -0.85 -3.99 5.60
CA PRO A 181 -0.67 -2.65 5.06
C PRO A 181 -0.27 -1.62 6.11
N TYR A 182 -0.65 -1.78 7.39
CA TYR A 182 -0.17 -0.94 8.48
C TYR A 182 1.33 -1.11 8.74
N ILE A 183 1.84 -2.33 8.61
CA ILE A 183 3.28 -2.59 8.74
C ILE A 183 4.03 -1.94 7.59
N LEU A 184 3.57 -2.14 6.34
CA LEU A 184 4.17 -1.50 5.17
C LEU A 184 4.14 0.02 5.27
N ALA A 185 2.99 0.60 5.61
CA ALA A 185 2.86 2.05 5.79
C ALA A 185 3.79 2.58 6.91
N THR A 186 3.94 1.84 8.02
CA THR A 186 4.88 2.19 9.10
C THR A 186 6.32 2.15 8.62
N GLN A 187 6.70 1.13 7.86
CA GLN A 187 8.06 1.01 7.31
C GLN A 187 8.36 2.15 6.35
N ILE A 188 7.48 2.41 5.39
CA ILE A 188 7.64 3.46 4.40
C ILE A 188 7.59 4.83 5.07
N GLY A 189 6.58 5.08 5.86
CA GLY A 189 6.28 6.39 6.43
C GLY A 189 7.12 6.77 7.66
N SER A 190 7.64 5.79 8.41
CA SER A 190 8.37 6.05 9.65
C SER A 190 9.81 5.56 9.60
N TRP A 191 10.04 4.27 9.42
CA TRP A 191 11.39 3.70 9.50
C TRP A 191 12.34 4.27 8.43
N LEU A 192 11.85 4.42 7.21
CA LEU A 192 12.64 5.02 6.13
C LEU A 192 12.90 6.51 6.35
N HIS A 193 12.09 7.19 7.16
CA HIS A 193 12.24 8.59 7.54
C HIS A 193 12.95 8.81 8.89
N ASN A 194 13.68 7.81 9.42
CA ASN A 194 14.33 7.90 10.73
C ASN A 194 13.34 8.16 11.89
N TRP A 195 12.21 7.45 11.89
CA TRP A 195 11.21 7.53 12.97
C TRP A 195 10.54 8.90 13.09
N LYS A 196 10.27 9.58 11.98
CA LYS A 196 9.59 10.89 11.96
C LYS A 196 8.11 10.84 12.36
N LEU A 197 7.50 9.68 12.47
CA LEU A 197 6.15 9.60 13.03
C LEU A 197 6.22 9.89 14.53
N PRO A 198 5.26 10.64 15.09
CA PRO A 198 5.17 10.81 16.53
C PRO A 198 5.10 9.41 17.17
N PRO A 199 5.71 9.22 18.35
CA PRO A 199 5.54 7.98 19.09
C PRO A 199 4.02 7.76 19.24
N LYS A 200 3.57 6.52 18.99
CA LYS A 200 2.20 6.14 19.30
C LYS A 200 1.93 6.55 20.75
N SER A 201 0.74 7.10 21.01
CA SER A 201 0.26 7.36 22.35
C SER A 201 0.70 6.24 23.29
N GLU A 202 1.13 6.61 24.49
CA GLU A 202 1.47 5.71 25.59
C GLU A 202 0.24 4.83 25.95
N GLN A 203 -0.04 3.87 25.11
CA GLN A 203 -0.95 2.78 25.47
C GLN A 203 -0.13 1.80 26.27
N ASP A 204 -0.46 1.71 27.57
CA ASP A 204 0.13 0.72 28.44
C ASP A 204 -0.22 -0.67 27.91
N TYR A 205 0.81 -1.49 27.67
CA TYR A 205 0.63 -2.88 27.25
C TYR A 205 -0.17 -3.71 28.28
N ALA A 206 -0.19 -3.25 29.53
CA ALA A 206 -1.01 -3.87 30.57
C ALA A 206 -2.53 -3.70 30.36
N GLU A 207 -2.95 -2.70 29.60
CA GLU A 207 -4.34 -2.44 29.22
C GLU A 207 -4.68 -2.99 27.83
N ALA A 208 -3.75 -3.68 27.17
CA ALA A 208 -3.99 -4.28 25.88
C ALA A 208 -5.13 -5.32 26.02
N PRO A 209 -6.16 -5.26 25.16
CA PRO A 209 -7.21 -6.26 25.18
C PRO A 209 -6.64 -7.66 24.94
N GLU A 210 -7.19 -8.66 25.63
CA GLU A 210 -6.79 -10.05 25.40
C GLU A 210 -6.84 -10.40 23.91
N LEU A 211 -5.81 -11.11 23.45
CA LEU A 211 -5.74 -11.55 22.06
C LEU A 211 -6.90 -12.50 21.78
N ARG A 212 -7.90 -12.03 21.05
CA ARG A 212 -8.99 -12.84 20.57
C ARG A 212 -8.48 -13.88 19.57
N GLN A 213 -8.89 -15.14 19.75
CA GLN A 213 -8.64 -16.15 18.73
C GLN A 213 -9.45 -15.82 17.47
N ILE A 214 -8.76 -15.70 16.35
CA ILE A 214 -9.36 -15.43 15.05
C ILE A 214 -9.62 -16.76 14.35
N GLY A 215 -10.88 -17.03 14.00
CA GLY A 215 -11.27 -18.21 13.23
C GLY A 215 -10.67 -18.19 11.82
N ARG A 216 -10.58 -19.38 11.19
CA ARG A 216 -9.99 -19.50 9.83
C ARG A 216 -10.72 -18.63 8.80
N GLY A 217 -12.07 -18.61 8.81
CA GLY A 217 -12.86 -17.80 7.89
C GLY A 217 -12.61 -16.31 8.04
N GLU A 218 -12.54 -15.81 9.28
CA GLU A 218 -12.21 -14.42 9.57
C GLU A 218 -10.78 -14.06 9.11
N SER A 219 -9.83 -14.95 9.38
CA SER A 219 -8.44 -14.76 8.93
C SER A 219 -8.35 -14.66 7.40
N LEU A 220 -9.05 -15.55 6.68
CA LEU A 220 -9.11 -15.52 5.21
C LEU A 220 -9.76 -14.23 4.70
N PHE A 221 -10.91 -13.84 5.27
CA PHE A 221 -11.56 -12.60 4.88
C PHE A 221 -10.65 -11.40 5.05
N ARG A 222 -10.05 -11.21 6.22
CA ARG A 222 -9.16 -10.08 6.53
C ARG A 222 -7.92 -10.03 5.67
N THR A 223 -7.37 -11.19 5.29
CA THR A 223 -6.10 -11.26 4.55
C THR A 223 -6.27 -11.37 3.04
N ARG A 224 -7.43 -11.79 2.54
CA ARG A 224 -7.64 -12.06 1.11
C ARG A 224 -8.77 -11.26 0.48
N CYS A 225 -9.77 -10.86 1.26
CA CYS A 225 -11.01 -10.28 0.73
C CYS A 225 -11.19 -8.80 1.09
N ALA A 226 -10.81 -8.41 2.32
CA ALA A 226 -11.10 -7.09 2.88
C ALA A 226 -10.46 -5.92 2.13
N SER A 227 -9.43 -6.15 1.30
CA SER A 227 -8.83 -5.09 0.47
C SER A 227 -9.75 -4.58 -0.64
N CYS A 228 -10.69 -5.45 -1.07
CA CYS A 228 -11.59 -5.16 -2.18
C CYS A 228 -13.07 -5.15 -1.76
N HIS A 229 -13.42 -5.84 -0.66
CA HIS A 229 -14.78 -6.07 -0.23
C HIS A 229 -15.04 -5.55 1.18
N GLY A 230 -16.14 -4.83 1.35
CA GLY A 230 -16.73 -4.52 2.65
C GLY A 230 -17.54 -5.69 3.23
N LEU A 231 -17.87 -5.61 4.52
CA LEU A 231 -18.79 -6.50 5.21
C LEU A 231 -19.67 -5.67 6.17
N GLY A 232 -20.48 -4.78 5.60
CA GLY A 232 -21.47 -3.96 6.29
C GLY A 232 -20.95 -2.81 7.15
N LYS A 233 -19.72 -2.86 7.61
CA LYS A 233 -19.07 -1.74 8.26
C LYS A 233 -18.41 -0.90 7.19
N LYS A 234 -18.72 0.41 7.13
CA LYS A 234 -17.91 1.35 6.38
C LYS A 234 -16.45 1.05 6.72
N GLN A 235 -15.67 0.60 5.73
CA GLN A 235 -14.24 0.44 5.93
C GLN A 235 -13.72 1.78 6.41
N MET A 236 -13.12 1.79 7.59
CA MET A 236 -12.52 2.94 8.29
C MET A 236 -12.94 4.30 7.75
N GLU A 237 -13.54 5.12 8.59
CA GLU A 237 -13.97 6.49 8.31
C GLU A 237 -12.86 7.28 7.60
N GLY A 238 -12.95 7.32 6.30
CA GLY A 238 -12.10 8.04 5.37
C GLY A 238 -12.85 8.12 4.07
N GLU A 239 -13.61 9.17 3.91
CA GLU A 239 -14.33 9.68 2.76
C GLU A 239 -14.42 8.79 1.50
N GLY A 240 -15.61 8.22 1.28
CA GLY A 240 -16.27 8.20 -0.04
C GLY A 240 -15.63 7.47 -1.21
N GLY A 241 -14.72 6.52 -1.00
CA GLY A 241 -14.21 5.71 -2.11
C GLY A 241 -15.15 4.54 -2.43
N ARG A 242 -15.40 4.28 -3.70
CA ARG A 242 -16.11 3.11 -4.22
C ARG A 242 -15.26 1.88 -3.89
N ASP A 243 -15.82 0.87 -3.21
CA ASP A 243 -15.11 -0.38 -3.02
C ASP A 243 -14.81 -1.03 -4.39
N VAL A 244 -13.62 -1.58 -4.54
CA VAL A 244 -13.18 -2.27 -5.78
C VAL A 244 -14.10 -3.45 -6.11
N GLY A 245 -14.72 -4.04 -5.07
CA GLY A 245 -15.72 -5.09 -5.18
C GLY A 245 -16.96 -4.80 -4.34
N PRO A 246 -18.03 -5.59 -4.48
CA PRO A 246 -19.27 -5.41 -3.72
C PRO A 246 -19.08 -5.62 -2.22
N ASP A 247 -19.91 -4.93 -1.42
CA ASP A 247 -20.10 -5.27 -0.03
C ASP A 247 -20.74 -6.67 0.10
N LEU A 248 -20.14 -7.51 0.94
CA LEU A 248 -20.54 -8.92 1.09
C LEU A 248 -21.55 -9.16 2.21
N LEU A 249 -22.03 -8.10 2.89
CA LEU A 249 -23.07 -8.25 3.91
C LEU A 249 -24.34 -8.87 3.34
N GLY A 250 -24.74 -10.00 3.90
CA GLY A 250 -25.95 -10.74 3.48
C GLY A 250 -25.80 -11.42 2.11
N VAL A 251 -24.62 -11.51 1.53
CA VAL A 251 -24.43 -12.12 0.21
C VAL A 251 -24.82 -13.60 0.19
N THR A 252 -24.63 -14.34 1.27
CA THR A 252 -25.00 -15.75 1.41
C THR A 252 -26.52 -15.98 1.43
N GLN A 253 -27.29 -14.95 1.74
CA GLN A 253 -28.77 -14.96 1.69
C GLN A 253 -29.29 -14.54 0.31
N LYS A 254 -28.56 -13.67 -0.36
CA LYS A 254 -28.93 -13.13 -1.68
C LYS A 254 -28.55 -14.07 -2.83
N ARG A 255 -27.55 -14.93 -2.65
CA ARG A 255 -26.98 -15.77 -3.70
C ARG A 255 -26.79 -17.21 -3.22
N GLY A 256 -26.97 -18.17 -4.12
CA GLY A 256 -26.82 -19.58 -3.78
C GLY A 256 -25.40 -19.92 -3.36
N ARG A 257 -25.25 -20.62 -2.23
CA ARG A 257 -23.94 -21.02 -1.64
C ARG A 257 -23.07 -21.79 -2.63
N ALA A 258 -23.64 -22.68 -3.42
CA ALA A 258 -22.92 -23.43 -4.45
C ALA A 258 -22.35 -22.54 -5.56
N TRP A 259 -23.11 -21.50 -5.95
CA TRP A 259 -22.62 -20.51 -6.91
C TRP A 259 -21.50 -19.67 -6.34
N LEU A 260 -21.65 -19.18 -5.10
CA LEU A 260 -20.61 -18.42 -4.39
C LEU A 260 -19.32 -19.25 -4.26
N ALA A 261 -19.43 -20.53 -3.95
CA ALA A 261 -18.26 -21.41 -3.84
C ALA A 261 -17.53 -21.55 -5.19
N ARG A 262 -18.26 -21.70 -6.29
CA ARG A 262 -17.65 -21.74 -7.64
C ARG A 262 -17.02 -20.40 -8.03
N TRP A 263 -17.71 -19.29 -7.73
CA TRP A 263 -17.19 -17.93 -7.98
C TRP A 263 -15.89 -17.67 -7.24
N ILE A 264 -15.83 -17.99 -5.94
CA ILE A 264 -14.62 -17.80 -5.12
C ILE A 264 -13.48 -18.73 -5.57
N ALA A 265 -13.81 -19.95 -6.00
CA ALA A 265 -12.81 -20.91 -6.44
C ALA A 265 -12.12 -20.50 -7.75
N ASP A 266 -12.89 -20.01 -8.72
CA ASP A 266 -12.37 -19.66 -10.05
C ASP A 266 -13.30 -18.66 -10.76
N PRO A 267 -13.15 -17.36 -10.48
CA PRO A 267 -13.96 -16.31 -11.10
C PRO A 267 -13.75 -16.26 -12.62
N GLY A 268 -12.51 -16.41 -13.07
CA GLY A 268 -12.16 -16.37 -14.50
C GLY A 268 -12.88 -17.44 -15.31
N LYS A 269 -13.04 -18.64 -14.74
CA LYS A 269 -13.78 -19.73 -15.37
C LYS A 269 -15.26 -19.39 -15.57
N LEU A 270 -15.92 -18.81 -14.58
CA LEU A 270 -17.33 -18.43 -14.71
C LEU A 270 -17.54 -17.32 -15.76
N ILE A 271 -16.61 -16.37 -15.87
CA ILE A 271 -16.63 -15.36 -16.94
C ILE A 271 -16.45 -16.03 -18.31
N ALA A 272 -15.48 -16.96 -18.44
CA ALA A 272 -15.23 -17.68 -19.69
C ALA A 272 -16.45 -18.55 -20.11
N GLU A 273 -17.14 -19.14 -19.14
CA GLU A 273 -18.40 -19.89 -19.35
C GLU A 273 -19.59 -18.97 -19.64
N LYS A 274 -19.42 -17.64 -19.60
CA LYS A 274 -20.48 -16.64 -19.78
C LYS A 274 -21.64 -16.81 -18.77
N ASP A 275 -21.29 -17.17 -17.52
CA ASP A 275 -22.28 -17.20 -16.45
C ASP A 275 -22.93 -15.82 -16.32
N PRO A 276 -24.28 -15.72 -16.39
CA PRO A 276 -24.96 -14.42 -16.48
C PRO A 276 -24.64 -13.51 -15.29
N LEU A 277 -24.61 -14.09 -14.08
CA LEU A 277 -24.35 -13.33 -12.85
C LEU A 277 -22.89 -12.90 -12.73
N ALA A 278 -21.96 -13.77 -13.10
CA ALA A 278 -20.55 -13.45 -13.14
C ALA A 278 -20.27 -12.31 -14.13
N THR A 279 -20.88 -12.37 -15.32
CA THR A 279 -20.74 -11.34 -16.35
C THR A 279 -21.34 -10.01 -15.89
N GLU A 280 -22.54 -10.02 -15.28
CA GLU A 280 -23.16 -8.84 -14.70
C GLU A 280 -22.27 -8.16 -13.66
N LEU A 281 -21.70 -8.94 -12.73
CA LEU A 281 -20.78 -8.41 -11.71
C LEU A 281 -19.51 -7.84 -12.33
N PHE A 282 -18.92 -8.53 -13.29
CA PHE A 282 -17.72 -8.06 -13.96
C PHE A 282 -17.95 -6.69 -14.65
N GLU A 283 -19.06 -6.52 -15.38
CA GLU A 283 -19.39 -5.24 -16.01
C GLU A 283 -19.74 -4.15 -14.97
N ALA A 284 -20.41 -4.51 -13.86
CA ALA A 284 -20.83 -3.55 -12.83
C ALA A 284 -19.65 -2.94 -12.05
N TYR A 285 -18.51 -3.65 -12.00
CA TYR A 285 -17.30 -3.22 -11.30
C TYR A 285 -16.16 -2.89 -12.27
N ASP A 286 -16.50 -2.18 -13.37
CA ASP A 286 -15.56 -1.62 -14.34
C ASP A 286 -14.58 -2.66 -14.92
N ARG A 287 -15.06 -3.91 -15.05
CA ARG A 287 -14.29 -5.07 -15.52
C ARG A 287 -13.07 -5.43 -14.65
N VAL A 288 -13.06 -5.03 -13.40
CA VAL A 288 -12.09 -5.56 -12.44
C VAL A 288 -12.43 -7.01 -12.17
N LEU A 289 -11.57 -7.92 -12.62
CA LEU A 289 -11.74 -9.34 -12.34
C LEU A 289 -11.38 -9.63 -10.89
N MET A 290 -12.31 -10.31 -10.18
CA MET A 290 -11.96 -10.88 -8.89
C MET A 290 -10.85 -11.93 -9.09
N PRO A 291 -9.71 -11.82 -8.39
CA PRO A 291 -8.59 -12.73 -8.60
C PRO A 291 -8.90 -14.15 -8.11
N ASN A 292 -8.29 -15.15 -8.74
CA ASN A 292 -8.26 -16.51 -8.21
C ASN A 292 -7.30 -16.55 -7.01
N LEU A 293 -7.84 -16.71 -5.80
CA LEU A 293 -7.08 -16.68 -4.56
C LEU A 293 -6.50 -18.05 -4.16
N GLY A 294 -6.66 -19.07 -5.00
CA GLY A 294 -6.15 -20.43 -4.76
C GLY A 294 -6.74 -21.10 -3.53
N LEU A 295 -7.97 -20.76 -3.13
CA LEU A 295 -8.62 -21.31 -1.95
C LEU A 295 -9.17 -22.72 -2.24
N ASN A 296 -8.89 -23.65 -1.34
CA ASN A 296 -9.48 -24.98 -1.39
C ASN A 296 -10.91 -25.00 -0.85
N ALA A 297 -11.64 -26.11 -1.07
CA ALA A 297 -13.04 -26.22 -0.68
C ALA A 297 -13.31 -25.98 0.82
N LEU A 298 -12.40 -26.42 1.71
CA LEU A 298 -12.55 -26.20 3.17
C LEU A 298 -12.33 -24.72 3.54
N GLU A 299 -11.45 -24.04 2.85
CA GLU A 299 -11.20 -22.61 3.04
C GLU A 299 -12.37 -21.77 2.55
N ILE A 300 -12.93 -22.11 1.40
CA ILE A 300 -14.12 -21.46 0.85
C ILE A 300 -15.31 -21.64 1.81
N GLU A 301 -15.50 -22.84 2.32
CA GLU A 301 -16.57 -23.11 3.27
C GLU A 301 -16.40 -22.34 4.60
N ALA A 302 -15.19 -22.29 5.13
CA ALA A 302 -14.89 -21.48 6.32
C ALA A 302 -15.12 -19.97 6.08
N LEU A 303 -14.76 -19.48 4.90
CA LEU A 303 -14.97 -18.08 4.50
C LEU A 303 -16.47 -17.76 4.40
N LEU A 304 -17.24 -18.59 3.70
CA LEU A 304 -18.68 -18.40 3.54
C LEU A 304 -19.42 -18.45 4.89
N SER A 305 -19.03 -19.37 5.77
CA SER A 305 -19.59 -19.45 7.14
C SER A 305 -19.28 -18.18 7.95
N TYR A 306 -18.08 -17.66 7.87
CA TYR A 306 -17.73 -16.40 8.54
C TYR A 306 -18.55 -15.21 8.01
N ILE A 307 -18.70 -15.07 6.69
CA ILE A 307 -19.51 -14.01 6.08
C ILE A 307 -20.98 -14.11 6.54
N GLU A 308 -21.51 -15.32 6.62
CA GLU A 308 -22.88 -15.58 7.09
C GLU A 308 -23.07 -15.20 8.55
N GLU A 309 -22.16 -15.66 9.44
CA GLU A 309 -22.19 -15.36 10.87
C GLU A 309 -22.04 -13.86 11.16
N GLU A 310 -21.15 -13.18 10.43
CA GLU A 310 -20.96 -11.74 10.58
C GLU A 310 -22.18 -10.96 10.10
N SER A 311 -22.78 -11.40 8.98
CA SER A 311 -24.02 -10.81 8.47
C SER A 311 -25.19 -10.95 9.45
N ALA A 312 -25.31 -12.10 10.10
CA ALA A 312 -26.34 -12.32 11.13
C ALA A 312 -26.10 -11.44 12.36
N ARG A 313 -24.86 -11.33 12.85
CA ARG A 313 -24.51 -10.47 13.99
C ARG A 313 -24.84 -9.01 13.76
N GLN A 314 -24.57 -8.48 12.57
CA GLN A 314 -24.86 -7.08 12.28
C GLN A 314 -26.36 -6.80 12.13
N HIS A 315 -27.13 -7.79 11.69
CA HIS A 315 -28.59 -7.69 11.62
C HIS A 315 -29.22 -7.59 13.01
N ASP A 316 -28.74 -8.36 13.99
CA ASP A 316 -29.23 -8.32 15.38
C ASP A 316 -28.93 -6.98 16.06
N HIS A 317 -27.76 -6.40 15.83
CA HIS A 317 -27.41 -5.10 16.40
C HIS A 317 -28.26 -3.95 15.82
N SER A 318 -28.64 -4.01 14.55
CA SER A 318 -29.49 -2.98 13.93
C SER A 318 -30.94 -3.03 14.46
N SER A 319 -31.44 -4.20 14.86
CA SER A 319 -32.79 -4.36 15.39
C SER A 319 -32.95 -3.86 16.83
N HIS A 320 -31.87 -3.77 17.62
CA HIS A 320 -31.89 -3.30 19.00
C HIS A 320 -31.78 -1.77 19.17
N ASP A 321 -31.34 -1.04 18.14
CA ASP A 321 -31.13 0.42 18.20
C ASP A 321 -32.39 1.23 17.87
N HIS A 322 -33.45 0.62 17.35
CA HIS A 322 -34.72 1.28 17.05
C HIS A 322 -35.73 1.26 18.20
N GLY A 323 -35.36 0.73 19.39
CA GLY A 323 -36.25 0.55 20.52
C GLY A 323 -36.20 1.61 21.64
N LYS A 324 -35.37 2.65 21.55
CA LYS A 324 -35.19 3.64 22.63
C LYS A 324 -35.19 5.08 22.16
N HIS A 325 -36.29 5.57 21.63
CA HIS A 325 -36.64 7.00 21.64
C HIS A 325 -38.15 7.14 21.74
N ASP A 326 -38.67 6.86 22.93
CA ASP A 326 -39.97 7.36 23.34
C ASP A 326 -39.69 8.69 24.04
N HIS A 327 -39.91 9.77 23.37
CA HIS A 327 -39.84 11.13 23.92
C HIS A 327 -41.14 11.39 24.67
N GLY A 328 -41.10 11.26 26.00
CA GLY A 328 -42.09 11.82 26.85
C GLY A 328 -42.19 13.33 26.63
N GLU A 329 -43.35 13.76 26.15
CA GLU A 329 -43.78 15.16 26.12
C GLU A 329 -43.73 15.73 27.52
N GLN A 330 -42.91 16.75 27.76
CA GLN A 330 -43.00 17.63 28.91
C GLN A 330 -43.81 18.87 28.52
N GLU A 331 -44.97 19.01 29.16
CA GLU A 331 -45.83 20.20 29.15
C GLU A 331 -45.07 21.45 29.62
N PRO A 332 -45.39 22.68 29.10
CA PRO A 332 -44.78 23.93 29.53
C PRO A 332 -45.47 24.40 30.82
N SER A 333 -44.70 24.51 31.89
CA SER A 333 -45.13 25.18 33.13
C SER A 333 -45.14 26.70 33.00
N LYS A 334 -46.25 27.27 33.48
CA LYS A 334 -46.68 28.65 33.45
C LYS A 334 -45.71 29.63 34.13
N GLU A 335 -45.63 30.80 33.50
CA GLU A 335 -45.15 32.05 34.05
C GLU A 335 -45.68 32.36 35.45
N HIS A 336 -44.80 32.79 36.36
CA HIS A 336 -45.14 33.67 37.48
C HIS A 336 -44.27 34.92 37.41
N LYS A 337 -44.98 36.05 37.11
CA LYS A 337 -44.57 37.40 37.41
C LYS A 337 -44.68 37.62 38.92
N HIS A 338 -43.71 38.26 39.53
CA HIS A 338 -43.84 39.21 40.62
C HIS A 338 -42.57 40.09 40.63
N GLU A 339 -42.87 41.35 40.50
CA GLU A 339 -42.41 42.63 41.10
C GLU A 339 -40.90 42.86 41.18
#